data_2b422c21515e536c6f1a57944e62a88f
#
_entry.id   2b422c21515e536c6f1a57944e62a88f
#
_cell.length_a   1.000
_cell.length_b   1.000
_cell.length_c   1.000
_cell.angle_alpha   90.00
_cell.angle_beta   90.00
_cell.angle_gamma   90.00
#
_symmetry.space_group_name_H-M   'P 1'
#
loop_
_entity.id
_entity.type
_entity.pdbx_description
1 polymer ?
#
loop_
_entity_poly.entity_id
_entity_poly.type
_entity_poly.pdbx_seq_one_letter_code
_entity_poly.pdbx_strand_id
1 'polypeptide(L)'
;MKRLAALFTALLLALPAVAAEPVKVTADGFTIDQNNKNATFSGNVVITRTGLTLWADKVVVIYGSGGEGDIDSLTATGQVRIKTSTQEATGSKATFDPDSQVLRLTDNVTVVNAQGTVSGPELTINLQTGNSVFKGSKGGRVTGVFTPQ
;
A
#
# COMPACT_ATOMS: atom_id res chain seq x y z
N MET A 1 61.63 -9.12 27.89
CA MET A 1 60.17 -9.16 28.09
C MET A 1 59.50 -8.60 26.85
N LYS A 2 58.92 -9.45 26.05
CA LYS A 2 58.18 -9.02 24.87
C LYS A 2 56.72 -8.84 25.28
N ARG A 3 56.24 -7.60 25.23
CA ARG A 3 54.81 -7.33 25.41
C ARG A 3 54.11 -7.49 24.07
N LEU A 4 53.37 -8.56 23.93
CA LEU A 4 52.44 -8.75 22.82
C LEU A 4 51.22 -7.86 23.11
N ALA A 5 51.12 -6.73 22.42
CA ALA A 5 49.87 -5.98 22.34
C ALA A 5 48.98 -6.67 21.34
N ALA A 6 47.98 -7.40 21.83
CA ALA A 6 46.92 -7.95 20.97
C ALA A 6 46.04 -6.79 20.55
N LEU A 7 46.20 -6.33 19.33
CA LEU A 7 45.31 -5.41 18.67
C LEU A 7 43.99 -6.15 18.36
N PHE A 8 42.99 -6.03 19.22
CA PHE A 8 41.67 -6.52 18.97
C PHE A 8 40.98 -5.51 18.01
N THR A 9 41.18 -5.75 16.72
CA THR A 9 40.42 -5.01 15.70
C THR A 9 38.99 -5.52 15.72
N ALA A 10 38.12 -4.82 16.45
CA ALA A 10 36.68 -5.04 16.35
C ALA A 10 36.23 -4.59 14.96
N LEU A 11 36.09 -5.52 14.06
CA LEU A 11 35.42 -5.33 12.77
C LEU A 11 33.92 -5.12 13.05
N LEU A 12 33.51 -3.85 13.21
CA LEU A 12 32.09 -3.50 13.19
C LEU A 12 31.59 -3.83 11.78
N LEU A 13 30.92 -4.97 11.66
CA LEU A 13 30.06 -5.26 10.55
C LEU A 13 28.88 -4.27 10.64
N ALA A 14 29.02 -3.14 9.99
CA ALA A 14 27.90 -2.24 9.74
C ALA A 14 26.96 -2.98 8.78
N LEU A 15 25.92 -3.60 9.34
CA LEU A 15 24.80 -4.11 8.53
C LEU A 15 24.18 -2.88 7.84
N PRO A 16 23.99 -2.91 6.52
CA PRO A 16 23.29 -1.82 5.86
C PRO A 16 21.89 -1.76 6.44
N ALA A 17 21.55 -0.66 7.11
CA ALA A 17 20.20 -0.38 7.50
C ALA A 17 19.39 -0.22 6.21
N VAL A 18 18.47 -1.15 5.93
CA VAL A 18 17.51 -1.00 4.84
C VAL A 18 16.56 0.12 5.26
N ALA A 19 16.76 1.31 4.70
CA ALA A 19 15.84 2.41 4.92
C ALA A 19 14.46 2.04 4.33
N ALA A 20 13.39 2.27 5.10
CA ALA A 20 12.04 2.14 4.60
C ALA A 20 11.84 3.05 3.39
N GLU A 21 11.20 2.55 2.32
CA GLU A 21 10.94 3.35 1.14
C GLU A 21 10.03 4.54 1.48
N PRO A 22 10.37 5.76 1.03
CA PRO A 22 9.52 6.90 1.28
C PRO A 22 8.20 6.79 0.52
N VAL A 23 7.12 7.13 1.20
CA VAL A 23 5.79 7.26 0.61
C VAL A 23 5.47 8.74 0.51
N LYS A 24 5.21 9.21 -0.71
CA LYS A 24 4.85 10.61 -0.96
C LYS A 24 3.33 10.72 -1.11
N VAL A 25 2.73 11.65 -0.41
CA VAL A 25 1.29 11.95 -0.52
C VAL A 25 1.11 13.41 -0.91
N THR A 26 0.32 13.66 -1.95
CA THR A 26 -0.12 15.00 -2.35
C THR A 26 -1.64 15.06 -2.34
N ALA A 27 -2.19 16.19 -1.94
CA ALA A 27 -3.63 16.43 -1.86
C ALA A 27 -3.92 17.93 -1.87
N ASP A 28 -5.19 18.30 -2.09
CA ASP A 28 -5.60 19.71 -2.02
C ASP A 28 -5.72 20.19 -0.57
N GLY A 29 -6.09 19.30 0.36
CA GLY A 29 -6.22 19.60 1.78
C GLY A 29 -5.67 18.52 2.68
N PHE A 30 -5.28 18.93 3.88
CA PHE A 30 -4.75 18.03 4.90
C PHE A 30 -5.22 18.48 6.30
N THR A 31 -5.69 17.53 7.09
CA THR A 31 -6.14 17.75 8.48
C THR A 31 -5.57 16.68 9.38
N ILE A 32 -5.03 17.07 10.53
CA ILE A 32 -4.61 16.13 11.59
C ILE A 32 -5.55 16.30 12.78
N ASP A 33 -6.07 15.18 13.28
CA ASP A 33 -6.81 15.11 14.54
C ASP A 33 -5.99 14.26 15.52
N GLN A 34 -5.30 14.94 16.43
CA GLN A 34 -4.44 14.28 17.42
C GLN A 34 -5.23 13.52 18.48
N ASN A 35 -6.46 13.97 18.79
CA ASN A 35 -7.29 13.31 19.80
C ASN A 35 -7.79 11.95 19.32
N ASN A 36 -8.18 11.87 18.05
CA ASN A 36 -8.64 10.64 17.40
C ASN A 36 -7.52 9.90 16.66
N LYS A 37 -6.29 10.39 16.74
CA LYS A 37 -5.09 9.79 16.12
C LYS A 37 -5.28 9.47 14.63
N ASN A 38 -5.77 10.45 13.90
CA ASN A 38 -5.94 10.31 12.46
C ASN A 38 -5.48 11.54 11.69
N ALA A 39 -5.16 11.33 10.43
CA ALA A 39 -4.92 12.37 9.45
C ALA A 39 -5.76 12.11 8.21
N THR A 40 -6.31 13.18 7.64
CA THR A 40 -7.13 13.09 6.45
C THR A 40 -6.53 13.95 5.35
N PHE A 41 -6.25 13.33 4.21
CA PHE A 41 -5.94 13.99 2.95
C PHE A 41 -7.21 14.04 2.12
N SER A 42 -7.53 15.19 1.55
CA SER A 42 -8.76 15.38 0.79
C SER A 42 -8.54 16.20 -0.48
N GLY A 43 -9.24 15.80 -1.53
CA GLY A 43 -9.19 16.42 -2.85
C GLY A 43 -7.96 16.01 -3.66
N ASN A 44 -8.18 15.31 -4.76
CA ASN A 44 -7.15 14.89 -5.72
C ASN A 44 -5.93 14.25 -5.05
N VAL A 45 -6.18 13.30 -4.18
CA VAL A 45 -5.10 12.63 -3.42
C VAL A 45 -4.29 11.73 -4.34
N VAL A 46 -2.98 11.86 -4.30
CA VAL A 46 -2.05 10.99 -5.02
C VAL A 46 -1.01 10.46 -4.03
N ILE A 47 -0.94 9.15 -3.91
CA ILE A 47 0.08 8.46 -3.10
C ILE A 47 1.04 7.76 -4.05
N THR A 48 2.32 8.03 -3.88
CA THR A 48 3.38 7.46 -4.72
C THR A 48 4.42 6.76 -3.85
N ARG A 49 4.75 5.55 -4.23
CA ARG A 49 5.95 4.84 -3.76
C ARG A 49 6.57 4.12 -4.95
N THR A 50 7.77 3.56 -4.78
CA THR A 50 8.45 2.84 -5.86
C THR A 50 7.56 1.74 -6.44
N GLY A 51 7.25 1.85 -7.74
CA GLY A 51 6.46 0.86 -8.47
C GLY A 51 4.95 0.90 -8.23
N LEU A 52 4.45 1.89 -7.48
CA LEU A 52 3.02 2.00 -7.21
C LEU A 52 2.56 3.46 -7.12
N THR A 53 1.46 3.76 -7.78
CA THR A 53 0.76 5.04 -7.63
C THR A 53 -0.71 4.79 -7.34
N LEU A 54 -1.26 5.49 -6.35
CA LEU A 54 -2.68 5.43 -5.99
C LEU A 54 -3.30 6.80 -6.10
N TRP A 55 -4.48 6.88 -6.72
CA TRP A 55 -5.33 8.07 -6.80
C TRP A 55 -6.63 7.82 -6.05
N ALA A 56 -7.10 8.81 -5.31
CA ALA A 56 -8.38 8.77 -4.60
C ALA A 56 -8.88 10.19 -4.34
N ASP A 57 -10.14 10.31 -3.97
CA ASP A 57 -10.71 11.60 -3.57
C ASP A 57 -10.33 11.95 -2.14
N LYS A 58 -10.19 10.93 -1.28
CA LYS A 58 -9.90 11.09 0.14
C LYS A 58 -9.08 9.91 0.65
N VAL A 59 -8.13 10.19 1.52
CA VAL A 59 -7.36 9.16 2.24
C VAL A 59 -7.33 9.49 3.72
N VAL A 60 -7.72 8.53 4.55
CA VAL A 60 -7.65 8.61 6.01
C VAL A 60 -6.55 7.68 6.50
N VAL A 61 -5.62 8.25 7.27
CA VAL A 61 -4.54 7.51 7.93
C VAL A 61 -4.87 7.41 9.41
N ILE A 62 -4.89 6.21 9.95
CA ILE A 62 -5.05 5.96 11.38
C ILE A 62 -3.68 5.64 11.97
N TYR A 63 -3.32 6.36 13.02
CA TYR A 63 -2.06 6.15 13.74
C TYR A 63 -2.25 5.27 14.96
N GLY A 64 -1.21 4.50 15.27
CA GLY A 64 -1.13 3.75 16.52
C GLY A 64 -0.59 4.58 17.68
N SER A 65 -0.25 3.90 18.76
CA SER A 65 0.26 4.50 20.01
C SER A 65 1.68 5.05 19.90
N GLY A 66 2.43 4.65 18.88
CA GLY A 66 3.82 5.08 18.64
C GLY A 66 3.99 6.43 17.94
N GLY A 67 2.89 7.17 17.67
CA GLY A 67 2.91 8.48 17.03
C GLY A 67 2.72 8.45 15.52
N GLU A 68 3.09 9.53 14.83
CA GLU A 68 2.80 9.71 13.39
C GLU A 68 3.54 8.72 12.47
N GLY A 69 4.63 8.10 12.95
CA GLY A 69 5.34 7.06 12.22
C GLY A 69 4.75 5.65 12.39
N ASP A 70 3.83 5.49 13.32
CA ASP A 70 3.19 4.22 13.63
C ASP A 70 1.80 4.17 12.99
N ILE A 71 1.75 3.77 11.73
CA ILE A 71 0.52 3.75 10.95
C ILE A 71 -0.17 2.40 11.11
N ASP A 72 -1.39 2.41 11.65
CA ASP A 72 -2.23 1.21 11.79
C ASP A 72 -2.94 0.86 10.49
N SER A 73 -3.49 1.86 9.80
CA SER A 73 -4.22 1.62 8.55
C SER A 73 -4.32 2.87 7.69
N LEU A 74 -4.48 2.65 6.39
CA LEU A 74 -4.85 3.68 5.43
C LEU A 74 -6.14 3.25 4.74
N THR A 75 -7.06 4.20 4.58
CA THR A 75 -8.31 3.98 3.84
C THR A 75 -8.46 5.06 2.78
N ALA A 76 -8.51 4.64 1.52
CA ALA A 76 -8.76 5.51 0.37
C ALA A 76 -10.19 5.32 -0.12
N THR A 77 -10.88 6.41 -0.39
CA THR A 77 -12.26 6.41 -0.88
C THR A 77 -12.44 7.38 -2.03
N GLY A 78 -13.43 7.08 -2.88
CA GLY A 78 -13.79 7.91 -4.02
C GLY A 78 -12.89 7.67 -5.23
N GLN A 79 -13.40 6.96 -6.24
CA GLN A 79 -12.72 6.70 -7.52
C GLN A 79 -11.27 6.24 -7.34
N VAL A 80 -11.08 5.22 -6.52
CA VAL A 80 -9.75 4.68 -6.24
C VAL A 80 -9.17 4.02 -7.48
N ARG A 81 -7.96 4.40 -7.83
CA ARG A 81 -7.18 3.80 -8.92
C ARG A 81 -5.77 3.51 -8.42
N ILE A 82 -5.30 2.32 -8.69
CA ILE A 82 -3.95 1.88 -8.33
C ILE A 82 -3.25 1.41 -9.59
N LYS A 83 -2.08 1.93 -9.83
CA LYS A 83 -1.26 1.56 -10.99
C LYS A 83 0.09 1.05 -10.55
N THR A 84 0.47 -0.10 -11.08
CA THR A 84 1.82 -0.66 -10.99
C THR A 84 2.44 -0.76 -12.39
N SER A 85 3.66 -1.28 -12.50
CA SER A 85 4.31 -1.47 -13.80
C SER A 85 3.58 -2.49 -14.70
N THR A 86 2.77 -3.38 -14.14
CA THR A 86 2.18 -4.53 -14.85
C THR A 86 0.66 -4.49 -14.91
N GLN A 87 0.00 -3.73 -14.04
CA GLN A 87 -1.46 -3.74 -13.96
C GLN A 87 -2.02 -2.44 -13.42
N GLU A 88 -3.30 -2.23 -13.67
CA GLU A 88 -4.08 -1.13 -13.14
C GLU A 88 -5.36 -1.66 -12.52
N ALA A 89 -5.64 -1.25 -11.29
CA ALA A 89 -6.83 -1.65 -10.55
C ALA A 89 -7.67 -0.42 -10.19
N THR A 90 -8.98 -0.57 -10.27
CA THR A 90 -9.94 0.47 -9.86
C THR A 90 -10.96 -0.12 -8.90
N GLY A 91 -11.48 0.72 -8.03
CA GLY A 91 -12.53 0.35 -7.08
C GLY A 91 -13.08 1.59 -6.38
N SER A 92 -14.10 1.41 -5.55
CA SER A 92 -14.68 2.55 -4.82
C SER A 92 -13.95 2.84 -3.52
N LYS A 93 -13.32 1.82 -2.93
CA LYS A 93 -12.62 1.92 -1.65
C LYS A 93 -11.39 1.01 -1.64
N ALA A 94 -10.32 1.49 -1.05
CA ALA A 94 -9.13 0.68 -0.76
C ALA A 94 -8.74 0.84 0.70
N THR A 95 -8.38 -0.27 1.34
CA THR A 95 -7.80 -0.29 2.68
C THR A 95 -6.43 -0.96 2.63
N PHE A 96 -5.48 -0.41 3.36
CA PHE A 96 -4.13 -0.94 3.44
C PHE A 96 -3.73 -1.13 4.88
N ASP A 97 -3.20 -2.31 5.19
CA ASP A 97 -2.61 -2.64 6.48
C ASP A 97 -1.08 -2.72 6.28
N PRO A 98 -0.31 -1.77 6.85
CA PRO A 98 1.15 -1.76 6.72
C PRO A 98 1.85 -2.96 7.37
N ASP A 99 1.28 -3.52 8.44
CA ASP A 99 1.90 -4.63 9.16
C ASP A 99 1.85 -5.93 8.34
N SER A 100 0.69 -6.26 7.80
CA SER A 100 0.51 -7.44 6.96
C SER A 100 0.85 -7.22 5.49
N GLN A 101 1.03 -5.97 5.06
CA GLN A 101 1.22 -5.59 3.65
C GLN A 101 0.05 -6.03 2.75
N VAL A 102 -1.16 -6.03 3.30
CA VAL A 102 -2.37 -6.42 2.58
C VAL A 102 -3.15 -5.19 2.14
N LEU A 103 -3.42 -5.13 0.85
CA LEU A 103 -4.25 -4.12 0.21
C LEU A 103 -5.57 -4.76 -0.21
N ARG A 104 -6.69 -4.16 0.18
CA ARG A 104 -8.02 -4.63 -0.17
C ARG A 104 -8.79 -3.55 -0.92
N LEU A 105 -9.29 -3.89 -2.11
CA LEU A 105 -10.21 -3.06 -2.87
C LEU A 105 -11.61 -3.64 -2.78
N THR A 106 -12.60 -2.76 -2.64
CA THR A 106 -14.01 -3.14 -2.55
C THR A 106 -14.87 -2.26 -3.43
N ASP A 107 -16.00 -2.83 -3.86
CA ASP A 107 -17.04 -2.21 -4.67
C ASP A 107 -16.59 -1.86 -6.09
N ASN A 108 -17.13 -2.59 -7.06
CA ASN A 108 -16.87 -2.42 -8.49
C ASN A 108 -15.37 -2.49 -8.83
N VAL A 109 -14.71 -3.53 -8.35
CA VAL A 109 -13.27 -3.71 -8.57
C VAL A 109 -13.01 -4.25 -9.96
N THR A 110 -12.09 -3.62 -10.68
CA THR A 110 -11.62 -4.08 -11.99
C THR A 110 -10.10 -4.01 -12.03
N VAL A 111 -9.47 -5.07 -12.51
CA VAL A 111 -8.01 -5.12 -12.75
C VAL A 111 -7.77 -5.39 -14.22
N VAL A 112 -6.94 -4.55 -14.82
CA VAL A 112 -6.52 -4.66 -16.22
C VAL A 112 -5.02 -4.90 -16.28
N ASN A 113 -4.60 -5.90 -17.03
CA ASN A 113 -3.20 -6.17 -17.36
C ASN A 113 -3.05 -6.58 -18.83
N ALA A 114 -1.84 -6.96 -19.25
CA ALA A 114 -1.57 -7.32 -20.63
C ALA A 114 -2.35 -8.57 -21.13
N GLN A 115 -2.74 -9.46 -20.21
CA GLN A 115 -3.47 -10.70 -20.54
C GLN A 115 -4.98 -10.54 -20.58
N GLY A 116 -5.52 -9.49 -19.94
CA GLY A 116 -6.96 -9.30 -19.91
C GLY A 116 -7.45 -8.46 -18.75
N THR A 117 -8.72 -8.65 -18.42
CA THR A 117 -9.44 -7.89 -17.40
C THR A 117 -10.14 -8.85 -16.46
N VAL A 118 -10.02 -8.62 -15.16
CA VAL A 118 -10.77 -9.32 -14.12
C VAL A 118 -11.57 -8.31 -13.33
N SER A 119 -12.83 -8.59 -13.08
CA SER A 119 -13.70 -7.73 -12.28
C SER A 119 -14.49 -8.53 -11.25
N GLY A 120 -14.81 -7.89 -10.15
CA GLY A 120 -15.55 -8.50 -9.05
C GLY A 120 -15.80 -7.51 -7.91
N PRO A 121 -16.52 -7.95 -6.87
CA PRO A 121 -16.86 -7.06 -5.74
C PRO A 121 -15.71 -6.76 -4.80
N GLU A 122 -14.75 -7.67 -4.68
CA GLU A 122 -13.63 -7.52 -3.73
C GLU A 122 -12.34 -8.15 -4.27
N LEU A 123 -11.25 -7.42 -4.12
CA LEU A 123 -9.90 -7.87 -4.44
C LEU A 123 -9.00 -7.69 -3.22
N THR A 124 -8.27 -8.72 -2.85
CA THR A 124 -7.23 -8.68 -1.83
C THR A 124 -5.87 -8.94 -2.46
N ILE A 125 -4.94 -8.02 -2.28
CA ILE A 125 -3.56 -8.12 -2.79
C ILE A 125 -2.60 -8.21 -1.61
N ASN A 126 -1.76 -9.23 -1.60
CA ASN A 126 -0.63 -9.29 -0.67
C ASN A 126 0.60 -8.72 -1.37
N LEU A 127 1.07 -7.56 -0.91
CA LEU A 127 2.20 -6.86 -1.53
C LEU A 127 3.55 -7.54 -1.26
N GLN A 128 3.66 -8.37 -0.23
CA GLN A 128 4.88 -9.15 0.04
C GLN A 128 5.05 -10.32 -0.92
N THR A 129 3.96 -11.05 -1.19
CA THR A 129 3.98 -12.25 -2.04
C THR A 129 3.61 -11.95 -3.50
N GLY A 130 2.94 -10.83 -3.76
CA GLY A 130 2.38 -10.49 -5.06
C GLY A 130 1.09 -11.24 -5.41
N ASN A 131 0.58 -12.05 -4.48
CA ASN A 131 -0.65 -12.82 -4.71
C ASN A 131 -1.89 -11.94 -4.61
N SER A 132 -2.84 -12.18 -5.51
CA SER A 132 -4.11 -11.49 -5.57
C SER A 132 -5.26 -12.49 -5.54
N VAL A 133 -6.30 -12.19 -4.76
CA VAL A 133 -7.49 -13.02 -4.65
C VAL A 133 -8.74 -12.16 -4.89
N PHE A 134 -9.51 -12.49 -5.91
CA PHE A 134 -10.85 -11.95 -6.11
C PHE A 134 -11.89 -12.81 -5.39
N LYS A 135 -12.82 -12.16 -4.71
CA LYS A 135 -13.96 -12.83 -4.08
C LYS A 135 -15.27 -12.28 -4.62
N GLY A 136 -16.22 -13.19 -4.92
CA GLY A 136 -17.61 -12.84 -5.13
C GLY A 136 -18.28 -12.53 -3.79
N SER A 137 -19.36 -11.77 -3.84
CA SER A 137 -20.23 -11.50 -2.69
C SER A 137 -21.68 -11.80 -3.07
N LYS A 138 -22.60 -11.65 -2.10
CA LYS A 138 -24.05 -11.76 -2.38
C LYS A 138 -24.44 -10.76 -3.47
N GLY A 139 -24.90 -11.27 -4.63
CA GLY A 139 -25.26 -10.48 -5.79
C GLY A 139 -24.12 -10.07 -6.71
N GLY A 140 -22.86 -10.45 -6.40
CA GLY A 140 -21.69 -10.16 -7.23
C GLY A 140 -20.86 -11.41 -7.56
N ARG A 141 -20.44 -11.54 -8.80
CA ARG A 141 -19.58 -12.62 -9.28
C ARG A 141 -18.27 -12.07 -9.78
N VAL A 142 -17.23 -12.91 -9.77
CA VAL A 142 -15.96 -12.58 -10.41
C VAL A 142 -16.03 -12.96 -11.88
N THR A 143 -15.65 -12.04 -12.74
CA THR A 143 -15.63 -12.24 -14.19
C THR A 143 -14.24 -11.94 -14.73
N GLY A 144 -13.68 -12.88 -15.49
CA GLY A 144 -12.40 -12.69 -16.18
C GLY A 144 -12.59 -12.74 -17.69
N VAL A 145 -11.93 -11.83 -18.39
CA VAL A 145 -11.85 -11.82 -19.86
C VAL A 145 -10.38 -11.82 -20.24
N PHE A 146 -9.94 -12.86 -20.91
CA PHE A 146 -8.54 -13.06 -21.28
C PHE A 146 -8.41 -13.18 -22.79
N THR A 147 -7.35 -12.57 -23.34
CA THR A 147 -7.00 -12.70 -24.75
C THR A 147 -5.81 -13.65 -24.86
N PRO A 148 -6.01 -14.90 -25.32
CA PRO A 148 -4.89 -15.82 -25.51
C PRO A 148 -3.99 -15.34 -26.66
N GLN A 149 -2.68 -15.59 -26.51
CA GLN A 149 -1.69 -15.33 -27.56
C GLN A 149 -1.47 -16.57 -28.41
#